data_1392b300ee1d98012eb88595a4b71fd2
#
_entry.id   1392b300ee1d98012eb88595a4b71fd2
#
_cell.length_a   1.000
_cell.length_b   1.000
_cell.length_c   1.000
_cell.angle_alpha   90.00
_cell.angle_beta   90.00
_cell.angle_gamma   90.00
#
_symmetry.space_group_name_H-M   'P 1'
#
loop_
_entity.id
_entity.type
_entity.pdbx_description
1 polymer ?
#
loop_
_entity_poly.entity_id
_entity_poly.type
_entity_poly.pdbx_seq_one_letter_code
_entity_poly.pdbx_strand_id
1 'polypeptide(L)'
;MDQVVDYGLLTLLPPLVVIGMALLTKRTIEPLIVGGVLAFVVAKGVNFIPSYLEALYFTISDNASMLVTMGLFGSLVMLFEKSRGTFGFSKIVERLANKPEKSLMTTFFLGIVVFMDDALNIMTLTSAMRGVCDRQKIPREMFAYVTASTGAPVCVLLPLSTWAVFFAGIFSEQKELQVYGSGMDIYIHAMPFIFYGMTALIVVPLANSHQLM
;
A
#
# COMPACT_ATOMS: atom_id res chain seq x y z
N MET A 1 -22.85 25.79 4.22
CA MET A 1 -21.56 26.22 4.81
C MET A 1 -21.56 25.70 6.23
N ASP A 2 -21.04 24.48 6.42
CA ASP A 2 -20.88 23.95 7.78
C ASP A 2 -19.79 24.80 8.45
N GLN A 3 -20.15 25.42 9.56
CA GLN A 3 -19.20 26.17 10.37
C GLN A 3 -18.12 25.18 10.82
N VAL A 4 -16.88 25.43 10.42
CA VAL A 4 -15.72 24.68 10.92
C VAL A 4 -15.65 24.98 12.42
N VAL A 5 -16.15 24.07 13.23
CA VAL A 5 -16.03 24.17 14.69
C VAL A 5 -14.60 23.80 15.06
N ASP A 6 -13.85 24.78 15.57
CA ASP A 6 -12.49 24.54 16.05
C ASP A 6 -12.55 23.87 17.43
N TYR A 7 -12.21 22.59 17.48
CA TYR A 7 -12.11 21.81 18.73
C TYR A 7 -10.74 21.95 19.41
N GLY A 8 -9.83 22.78 18.88
CA GLY A 8 -8.51 22.99 19.45
C GLY A 8 -7.72 21.69 19.63
N LEU A 9 -7.10 21.55 20.82
CA LEU A 9 -6.29 20.37 21.14
C LEU A 9 -7.09 19.05 21.24
N LEU A 10 -8.42 19.11 21.41
CA LEU A 10 -9.27 17.91 21.43
C LEU A 10 -9.26 17.15 20.09
N THR A 11 -8.94 17.82 18.99
CA THR A 11 -8.80 17.20 17.66
C THR A 11 -7.68 16.16 17.63
N LEU A 12 -6.66 16.28 18.45
CA LEU A 12 -5.54 15.34 18.52
C LEU A 12 -5.87 14.06 19.30
N LEU A 13 -6.93 14.08 20.11
CA LEU A 13 -7.28 12.96 20.98
C LEU A 13 -7.63 11.68 20.22
N PRO A 14 -8.47 11.66 19.16
CA PRO A 14 -8.76 10.46 18.40
C PRO A 14 -7.51 9.83 17.74
N PRO A 15 -6.65 10.58 17.02
CA PRO A 15 -5.42 10.01 16.45
C PRO A 15 -4.45 9.46 17.49
N LEU A 16 -4.29 10.14 18.63
CA LEU A 16 -3.42 9.67 19.71
C LEU A 16 -3.93 8.35 20.33
N VAL A 17 -5.24 8.23 20.51
CA VAL A 17 -5.86 6.98 21.00
C VAL A 17 -5.67 5.85 19.99
N VAL A 18 -5.86 6.10 18.69
CA VAL A 18 -5.63 5.11 17.64
C VAL A 18 -4.18 4.61 17.67
N ILE A 19 -3.21 5.52 17.69
CA ILE A 19 -1.79 5.16 17.70
C ILE A 19 -1.44 4.41 18.98
N GLY A 20 -1.84 4.93 20.16
CA GLY A 20 -1.59 4.29 21.44
C GLY A 20 -2.18 2.89 21.54
N MET A 21 -3.44 2.71 21.13
CA MET A 21 -4.08 1.39 21.10
C MET A 21 -3.44 0.45 20.07
N ALA A 22 -3.09 0.94 18.88
CA ALA A 22 -2.45 0.12 17.85
C ALA A 22 -1.09 -0.43 18.33
N LEU A 23 -0.29 0.39 19.00
CA LEU A 23 1.00 -0.03 19.57
C LEU A 23 0.83 -1.04 20.71
N LEU A 24 -0.19 -0.88 21.56
CA LEU A 24 -0.45 -1.78 22.69
C LEU A 24 -1.06 -3.12 22.24
N THR A 25 -2.06 -3.07 21.34
CA THR A 25 -2.81 -4.28 20.92
C THR A 25 -2.15 -5.01 19.77
N LYS A 26 -1.22 -4.35 19.04
CA LYS A 26 -0.63 -4.84 17.77
C LYS A 26 -1.70 -5.17 16.72
N ARG A 27 -2.85 -4.52 16.79
CA ARG A 27 -3.97 -4.64 15.86
C ARG A 27 -4.26 -3.28 15.27
N THR A 28 -4.84 -3.24 14.06
CA THR A 28 -5.11 -1.98 13.34
C THR A 28 -6.59 -1.64 13.25
N ILE A 29 -7.45 -2.63 13.10
CA ILE A 29 -8.89 -2.40 12.83
C ILE A 29 -9.60 -1.87 14.08
N GLU A 30 -9.43 -2.53 15.23
CA GLU A 30 -10.11 -2.16 16.46
C GLU A 30 -9.75 -0.73 16.93
N PRO A 31 -8.46 -0.32 16.94
CA PRO A 31 -8.09 1.07 17.25
C PRO A 31 -8.72 2.10 16.30
N LEU A 32 -8.81 1.80 15.00
CA LEU A 32 -9.44 2.71 14.03
C LEU A 32 -10.93 2.89 14.29
N ILE A 33 -11.65 1.81 14.62
CA ILE A 33 -13.06 1.88 14.98
C ILE A 33 -13.23 2.72 16.25
N VAL A 34 -12.44 2.47 17.30
CA VAL A 34 -12.50 3.23 18.56
C VAL A 34 -12.19 4.70 18.34
N GLY A 35 -11.14 5.01 17.55
CA GLY A 35 -10.79 6.39 17.22
C GLY A 35 -11.87 7.10 16.41
N GLY A 36 -12.49 6.41 15.45
CA GLY A 36 -13.61 6.93 14.69
C GLY A 36 -14.81 7.24 15.59
N VAL A 37 -15.22 6.32 16.46
CA VAL A 37 -16.29 6.54 17.43
C VAL A 37 -15.95 7.72 18.34
N LEU A 38 -14.72 7.78 18.85
CA LEU A 38 -14.27 8.86 19.73
C LEU A 38 -14.32 10.23 19.03
N ALA A 39 -13.93 10.29 17.75
CA ALA A 39 -14.03 11.52 16.96
C ALA A 39 -15.48 12.02 16.88
N PHE A 40 -16.43 11.12 16.64
CA PHE A 40 -17.86 11.49 16.62
C PHE A 40 -18.42 11.84 17.99
N VAL A 41 -17.96 11.21 19.06
CA VAL A 41 -18.29 11.61 20.43
C VAL A 41 -17.85 13.04 20.72
N VAL A 42 -16.61 13.39 20.34
CA VAL A 42 -16.07 14.76 20.50
C VAL A 42 -16.86 15.76 19.63
N ALA A 43 -17.20 15.39 18.40
CA ALA A 43 -17.83 16.30 17.44
C ALA A 43 -19.34 16.48 17.64
N LYS A 44 -20.09 15.44 18.02
CA LYS A 44 -21.56 15.42 18.05
C LYS A 44 -22.15 15.14 19.43
N GLY A 45 -21.32 14.88 20.44
CA GLY A 45 -21.76 14.63 21.82
C GLY A 45 -22.77 13.48 21.89
N VAL A 46 -23.94 13.73 22.44
CA VAL A 46 -24.99 12.70 22.69
C VAL A 46 -25.51 12.06 21.39
N ASN A 47 -25.47 12.78 20.27
CA ASN A 47 -25.95 12.32 18.96
C ASN A 47 -24.87 11.62 18.12
N PHE A 48 -23.81 11.13 18.74
CA PHE A 48 -22.69 10.52 18.01
C PHE A 48 -23.07 9.23 17.25
N ILE A 49 -23.96 8.39 17.80
CA ILE A 49 -24.35 7.11 17.21
C ILE A 49 -25.00 7.28 15.84
N PRO A 50 -26.13 8.05 15.71
CA PRO A 50 -26.75 8.24 14.39
C PRO A 50 -25.78 8.89 13.41
N SER A 51 -25.02 9.90 13.83
CA SER A 51 -24.06 10.60 12.96
C SER A 51 -22.91 9.69 12.51
N TYR A 52 -22.41 8.81 13.37
CA TYR A 52 -21.38 7.83 13.01
C TYR A 52 -21.90 6.79 12.00
N LEU A 53 -23.12 6.27 12.22
CA LEU A 53 -23.73 5.31 11.29
C LEU A 53 -24.02 5.93 9.92
N GLU A 54 -24.51 7.17 9.90
CA GLU A 54 -24.74 7.92 8.67
C GLU A 54 -23.43 8.16 7.92
N ALA A 55 -22.38 8.61 8.59
CA ALA A 55 -21.05 8.79 8.00
C ALA A 55 -20.47 7.48 7.48
N LEU A 56 -20.62 6.37 8.22
CA LEU A 56 -20.19 5.05 7.80
C LEU A 56 -20.91 4.61 6.52
N TYR A 57 -22.22 4.81 6.46
CA TYR A 57 -23.01 4.49 5.29
C TYR A 57 -22.57 5.30 4.06
N PHE A 58 -22.42 6.61 4.20
CA PHE A 58 -21.92 7.47 3.13
C PHE A 58 -20.51 7.07 2.67
N THR A 59 -19.60 6.84 3.61
CA THR A 59 -18.23 6.45 3.27
C THR A 59 -18.18 5.11 2.51
N ILE A 60 -18.97 4.12 2.92
CA ILE A 60 -19.06 2.83 2.21
C ILE A 60 -19.66 3.02 0.81
N SER A 61 -20.74 3.83 0.71
CA SER A 61 -21.41 4.09 -0.57
C SER A 61 -20.49 4.79 -1.56
N ASP A 62 -19.80 5.85 -1.13
CA ASP A 62 -18.89 6.62 -1.98
C ASP A 62 -17.66 5.80 -2.42
N ASN A 63 -17.20 4.92 -1.55
CA ASN A 63 -16.04 4.06 -1.84
C ASN A 63 -16.42 2.64 -2.31
N ALA A 64 -17.68 2.39 -2.66
CA ALA A 64 -18.16 1.07 -3.06
C ALA A 64 -17.36 0.49 -4.23
N SER A 65 -17.04 1.29 -5.23
CA SER A 65 -16.23 0.87 -6.39
C SER A 65 -14.82 0.42 -5.96
N MET A 66 -14.20 1.15 -5.03
CA MET A 66 -12.89 0.82 -4.49
C MET A 66 -12.94 -0.50 -3.70
N LEU A 67 -13.96 -0.70 -2.86
CA LEU A 67 -14.14 -1.93 -2.08
C LEU A 67 -14.34 -3.15 -2.98
N VAL A 68 -15.17 -3.02 -4.02
CA VAL A 68 -15.37 -4.09 -5.04
C VAL A 68 -14.07 -4.38 -5.76
N THR A 69 -13.34 -3.37 -6.19
CA THR A 69 -12.05 -3.53 -6.87
C THR A 69 -11.03 -4.26 -5.99
N MET A 70 -10.91 -3.88 -4.71
CA MET A 70 -10.05 -4.59 -3.75
C MET A 70 -10.46 -6.06 -3.57
N GLY A 71 -11.77 -6.34 -3.49
CA GLY A 71 -12.29 -7.71 -3.41
C GLY A 71 -11.96 -8.55 -4.64
N LEU A 72 -12.06 -7.95 -5.84
CA LEU A 72 -11.69 -8.59 -7.09
C LEU A 72 -10.18 -8.86 -7.18
N PHE A 73 -9.34 -7.92 -6.75
CA PHE A 73 -7.90 -8.15 -6.66
C PHE A 73 -7.54 -9.27 -5.69
N GLY A 74 -8.15 -9.30 -4.49
CA GLY A 74 -7.98 -10.41 -3.56
C GLY A 74 -8.37 -11.77 -4.15
N SER A 75 -9.46 -11.80 -4.91
CA SER A 75 -9.90 -13.00 -5.64
C SER A 75 -8.90 -13.40 -6.73
N LEU A 76 -8.34 -12.44 -7.45
CA LEU A 76 -7.31 -12.68 -8.47
C LEU A 76 -6.05 -13.28 -7.85
N VAL A 77 -5.57 -12.73 -6.72
CA VAL A 77 -4.43 -13.27 -5.97
C VAL A 77 -4.68 -14.73 -5.58
N MET A 78 -5.86 -15.03 -5.03
CA MET A 78 -6.23 -16.39 -4.63
C MET A 78 -6.30 -17.35 -5.83
N LEU A 79 -6.77 -16.88 -6.99
CA LEU A 79 -6.75 -17.67 -8.21
C LEU A 79 -5.32 -17.98 -8.69
N PHE A 80 -4.41 -17.00 -8.62
CA PHE A 80 -2.99 -17.18 -8.92
C PHE A 80 -2.34 -18.23 -8.01
N GLU A 81 -2.63 -18.18 -6.73
CA GLU A 81 -2.12 -19.18 -5.77
C GLU A 81 -2.68 -20.57 -6.05
N LYS A 82 -3.98 -20.69 -6.21
CA LYS A 82 -4.65 -22.00 -6.46
C LYS A 82 -4.30 -22.62 -7.81
N SER A 83 -4.11 -21.82 -8.85
CA SER A 83 -3.72 -22.30 -10.18
C SER A 83 -2.29 -22.81 -10.26
N ARG A 84 -1.51 -22.71 -9.19
CA ARG A 84 -0.06 -22.99 -9.19
C ARG A 84 0.69 -22.21 -10.28
N GLY A 85 0.16 -21.11 -10.77
CA GLY A 85 0.82 -20.22 -11.73
C GLY A 85 2.18 -19.77 -11.24
N THR A 86 2.31 -19.57 -9.93
CA THR A 86 3.58 -19.26 -9.24
C THR A 86 4.65 -20.34 -9.44
N PHE A 87 4.28 -21.64 -9.59
CA PHE A 87 5.24 -22.73 -9.84
C PHE A 87 5.78 -22.72 -11.27
N GLY A 88 4.93 -22.41 -12.26
CA GLY A 88 5.38 -22.26 -13.65
C GLY A 88 6.37 -21.11 -13.80
N PHE A 89 6.09 -20.03 -13.12
CA PHE A 89 6.91 -18.83 -13.06
C PHE A 89 8.25 -19.07 -12.35
N SER A 90 8.25 -19.79 -11.22
CA SER A 90 9.48 -20.12 -10.49
C SER A 90 10.47 -20.92 -11.33
N LYS A 91 10.01 -21.81 -12.23
CA LYS A 91 10.90 -22.56 -13.15
C LYS A 91 11.58 -21.68 -14.18
N ILE A 92 10.91 -20.65 -14.67
CA ILE A 92 11.51 -19.68 -15.60
C ILE A 92 12.57 -18.85 -14.85
N VAL A 93 12.22 -18.42 -13.65
CA VAL A 93 13.10 -17.63 -12.79
C VAL A 93 14.32 -18.42 -12.33
N GLU A 94 14.21 -19.72 -12.03
CA GLU A 94 15.32 -20.58 -11.65
C GLU A 94 16.43 -20.62 -12.71
N ARG A 95 16.08 -20.49 -13.98
CA ARG A 95 17.09 -20.42 -15.08
C ARG A 95 17.85 -19.09 -15.10
N LEU A 96 17.20 -18.00 -14.66
CA LEU A 96 17.79 -16.65 -14.63
C LEU A 96 18.54 -16.41 -13.32
N ALA A 97 18.05 -16.99 -12.23
CA ALA A 97 18.50 -16.77 -10.87
C ALA A 97 19.45 -17.88 -10.38
N ASN A 98 20.60 -18.02 -11.02
CA ASN A 98 21.58 -19.06 -10.73
C ASN A 98 22.62 -18.66 -9.66
N LYS A 99 22.60 -17.43 -9.19
CA LYS A 99 23.46 -16.88 -8.12
C LYS A 99 22.62 -16.01 -7.19
N PRO A 100 23.03 -15.84 -5.90
CA PRO A 100 22.31 -15.01 -4.95
C PRO A 100 22.02 -13.59 -5.46
N GLU A 101 23.00 -12.92 -6.03
CA GLU A 101 22.88 -11.58 -6.63
C GLU A 101 21.82 -11.53 -7.72
N LYS A 102 21.88 -12.50 -8.63
CA LYS A 102 20.92 -12.59 -9.74
C LYS A 102 19.53 -12.90 -9.25
N SER A 103 19.39 -13.66 -8.16
CA SER A 103 18.07 -13.95 -7.56
C SER A 103 17.44 -12.69 -6.98
N LEU A 104 18.20 -11.89 -6.24
CA LEU A 104 17.72 -10.62 -5.69
C LEU A 104 17.41 -9.61 -6.79
N MET A 105 18.28 -9.50 -7.81
CA MET A 105 18.00 -8.63 -8.97
C MET A 105 16.79 -9.11 -9.77
N THR A 106 16.63 -10.41 -9.92
CA THR A 106 15.42 -10.96 -10.57
C THR A 106 14.17 -10.62 -9.74
N THR A 107 14.23 -10.73 -8.42
CA THR A 107 13.15 -10.32 -7.52
C THR A 107 12.81 -8.85 -7.72
N PHE A 108 13.81 -7.98 -7.78
CA PHE A 108 13.66 -6.55 -8.02
C PHE A 108 12.96 -6.27 -9.37
N PHE A 109 13.46 -6.82 -10.47
CA PHE A 109 12.86 -6.60 -11.79
C PHE A 109 11.43 -7.15 -11.90
N LEU A 110 11.17 -8.30 -11.28
CA LEU A 110 9.83 -8.85 -11.19
C LEU A 110 8.88 -7.96 -10.40
N GLY A 111 9.38 -7.35 -9.32
CA GLY A 111 8.63 -6.37 -8.55
C GLY A 111 8.24 -5.14 -9.39
N ILE A 112 9.10 -4.72 -10.31
CA ILE A 112 8.77 -3.64 -11.25
C ILE A 112 7.70 -4.08 -12.25
N VAL A 113 7.70 -5.34 -12.69
CA VAL A 113 6.70 -5.87 -13.65
C VAL A 113 5.31 -6.01 -13.01
N VAL A 114 5.26 -6.40 -11.74
CA VAL A 114 3.99 -6.58 -10.99
C VAL A 114 3.60 -5.29 -10.27
N PHE A 115 3.53 -4.18 -10.94
CA PHE A 115 3.36 -2.84 -10.37
C PHE A 115 1.93 -2.46 -10.00
N MET A 116 0.94 -3.27 -10.33
CA MET A 116 -0.48 -2.89 -10.23
C MET A 116 -0.94 -2.63 -8.81
N ASP A 117 -0.47 -3.45 -7.85
CA ASP A 117 -0.86 -3.39 -6.45
C ASP A 117 0.29 -3.90 -5.57
N ASP A 118 0.55 -3.26 -4.44
CA ASP A 118 1.67 -3.58 -3.55
C ASP A 118 1.48 -4.92 -2.81
N ALA A 119 0.26 -5.22 -2.36
CA ALA A 119 -0.02 -6.50 -1.71
C ALA A 119 0.11 -7.66 -2.69
N LEU A 120 -0.46 -7.51 -3.90
CA LEU A 120 -0.31 -8.47 -4.99
C LEU A 120 1.16 -8.67 -5.37
N ASN A 121 1.92 -7.58 -5.46
CA ASN A 121 3.35 -7.59 -5.75
C ASN A 121 4.11 -8.44 -4.71
N ILE A 122 4.00 -8.08 -3.43
CA ILE A 122 4.69 -8.76 -2.33
C ILE A 122 4.31 -10.24 -2.26
N MET A 123 3.02 -10.57 -2.36
CA MET A 123 2.55 -11.96 -2.32
C MET A 123 3.06 -12.78 -3.50
N THR A 124 3.01 -12.21 -4.71
CA THR A 124 3.48 -12.88 -5.93
C THR A 124 4.99 -13.11 -5.87
N LEU A 125 5.77 -12.09 -5.52
CA LEU A 125 7.23 -12.23 -5.39
C LEU A 125 7.60 -13.23 -4.29
N THR A 126 6.94 -13.17 -3.15
CA THR A 126 7.20 -14.09 -2.04
C THR A 126 6.89 -15.53 -2.45
N SER A 127 5.77 -15.78 -3.09
CA SER A 127 5.40 -17.12 -3.56
C SER A 127 6.34 -17.66 -4.64
N ALA A 128 6.78 -16.79 -5.57
CA ALA A 128 7.62 -17.20 -6.70
C ALA A 128 9.10 -17.38 -6.33
N MET A 129 9.63 -16.46 -5.50
CA MET A 129 11.08 -16.34 -5.28
C MET A 129 11.58 -16.95 -3.98
N ARG A 130 10.70 -17.16 -2.98
CA ARG A 130 11.10 -17.68 -1.66
C ARG A 130 11.88 -18.99 -1.77
N GLY A 131 11.39 -19.96 -2.56
CA GLY A 131 12.06 -21.25 -2.73
C GLY A 131 13.42 -21.15 -3.43
N VAL A 132 13.58 -20.19 -4.33
CA VAL A 132 14.85 -19.90 -5.01
C VAL A 132 15.84 -19.27 -4.03
N CYS A 133 15.40 -18.28 -3.26
CA CYS A 133 16.21 -17.59 -2.26
C CYS A 133 16.66 -18.54 -1.12
N ASP A 134 15.75 -19.39 -0.62
CA ASP A 134 16.08 -20.38 0.43
C ASP A 134 17.14 -21.39 -0.07
N ARG A 135 17.05 -21.87 -1.32
CA ARG A 135 18.07 -22.77 -1.90
C ARG A 135 19.45 -22.11 -2.05
N GLN A 136 19.47 -20.82 -2.32
CA GLN A 136 20.71 -20.04 -2.47
C GLN A 136 21.23 -19.47 -1.15
N LYS A 137 20.58 -19.83 -0.02
CA LYS A 137 20.93 -19.39 1.32
C LYS A 137 20.92 -17.86 1.49
N ILE A 138 20.05 -17.17 0.75
CA ILE A 138 19.85 -15.73 0.88
C ILE A 138 19.13 -15.49 2.22
N PRO A 139 19.62 -14.56 3.08
CA PRO A 139 18.95 -14.20 4.32
C PRO A 139 17.52 -13.74 4.04
N ARG A 140 16.57 -14.20 4.86
CA ARG A 140 15.15 -13.85 4.69
C ARG A 140 14.89 -12.36 4.85
N GLU A 141 15.67 -11.72 5.69
CA GLU A 141 15.65 -10.27 5.92
C GLU A 141 16.02 -9.51 4.65
N MET A 142 17.04 -9.97 3.93
CA MET A 142 17.45 -9.36 2.66
C MET A 142 16.40 -9.55 1.57
N PHE A 143 15.83 -10.75 1.48
CA PHE A 143 14.73 -11.01 0.56
C PHE A 143 13.50 -10.15 0.88
N ALA A 144 13.12 -10.04 2.16
CA ALA A 144 12.03 -9.19 2.61
C ALA A 144 12.31 -7.71 2.30
N TYR A 145 13.53 -7.25 2.54
CA TYR A 145 13.96 -5.89 2.20
C TYR A 145 13.77 -5.59 0.71
N VAL A 146 14.31 -6.45 -0.18
CA VAL A 146 14.20 -6.25 -1.63
C VAL A 146 12.74 -6.25 -2.06
N THR A 147 11.94 -7.19 -1.55
CA THR A 147 10.51 -7.31 -1.91
C THR A 147 9.72 -6.08 -1.45
N ALA A 148 9.87 -5.66 -0.20
CA ALA A 148 9.14 -4.53 0.37
C ALA A 148 9.60 -3.19 -0.22
N SER A 149 10.92 -3.01 -0.40
CA SER A 149 11.49 -1.77 -0.95
C SER A 149 11.32 -1.64 -2.48
N THR A 150 10.80 -2.66 -3.14
CA THR A 150 10.45 -2.60 -4.57
C THR A 150 8.95 -2.49 -4.77
N GLY A 151 8.17 -3.36 -4.15
CA GLY A 151 6.73 -3.47 -4.40
C GLY A 151 5.96 -2.19 -4.13
N ALA A 152 6.02 -1.67 -2.92
CA ALA A 152 5.30 -0.45 -2.55
C ALA A 152 5.80 0.79 -3.31
N PRO A 153 7.13 1.07 -3.43
CA PRO A 153 7.62 2.20 -4.19
C PRO A 153 7.24 2.19 -5.67
N VAL A 154 7.28 1.03 -6.33
CA VAL A 154 6.91 0.92 -7.74
C VAL A 154 5.43 1.25 -7.94
N CYS A 155 4.56 0.74 -7.06
CA CYS A 155 3.12 1.01 -7.14
C CYS A 155 2.79 2.51 -7.00
N VAL A 156 3.53 3.23 -6.16
CA VAL A 156 3.32 4.67 -5.99
C VAL A 156 3.96 5.49 -7.11
N LEU A 157 4.98 4.98 -7.79
CA LEU A 157 5.66 5.71 -8.88
C LEU A 157 5.06 5.45 -10.27
N LEU A 158 4.07 4.58 -10.40
CA LEU A 158 3.43 4.29 -11.69
C LEU A 158 1.97 4.73 -11.71
N PRO A 159 1.53 5.48 -12.74
CA PRO A 159 0.19 6.07 -12.79
C PRO A 159 -0.93 5.05 -13.05
N LEU A 160 -0.59 3.80 -13.31
CA LEU A 160 -1.56 2.71 -13.60
C LEU A 160 -1.76 1.77 -12.42
N SER A 161 -1.38 2.17 -11.20
CA SER A 161 -1.50 1.37 -9.98
C SER A 161 -2.78 1.69 -9.20
N THR A 162 -3.14 0.82 -8.26
CA THR A 162 -4.23 1.06 -7.31
C THR A 162 -3.98 2.32 -6.47
N TRP A 163 -2.73 2.58 -6.10
CA TRP A 163 -2.34 3.77 -5.34
C TRP A 163 -2.50 5.07 -6.14
N ALA A 164 -2.18 5.05 -7.44
CA ALA A 164 -2.37 6.19 -8.32
C ALA A 164 -3.86 6.58 -8.40
N VAL A 165 -4.74 5.60 -8.58
CA VAL A 165 -6.19 5.81 -8.61
C VAL A 165 -6.70 6.34 -7.27
N PHE A 166 -6.21 5.80 -6.16
CA PHE A 166 -6.57 6.26 -4.81
C PHE A 166 -6.19 7.72 -4.56
N PHE A 167 -4.94 8.10 -4.83
CA PHE A 167 -4.50 9.49 -4.66
C PHE A 167 -5.19 10.44 -5.63
N ALA A 168 -5.40 10.04 -6.88
CA ALA A 168 -6.15 10.83 -7.84
C ALA A 168 -7.59 11.09 -7.36
N GLY A 169 -8.23 10.11 -6.71
CA GLY A 169 -9.51 10.29 -6.04
C GLY A 169 -9.47 11.37 -4.97
N ILE A 170 -8.52 11.26 -4.03
CA ILE A 170 -8.34 12.26 -2.96
C ILE A 170 -8.11 13.67 -3.52
N PHE A 171 -7.26 13.80 -4.55
CA PHE A 171 -6.99 15.11 -5.16
C PHE A 171 -8.20 15.68 -5.88
N SER A 172 -9.05 14.84 -6.46
CA SER A 172 -10.29 15.28 -7.11
C SER A 172 -11.32 15.87 -6.13
N GLU A 173 -11.27 15.46 -4.86
CA GLU A 173 -12.15 16.00 -3.81
C GLU A 173 -11.71 17.38 -3.30
N GLN A 174 -10.46 17.78 -3.53
CA GLN A 174 -9.91 19.06 -3.08
C GLN A 174 -10.22 20.16 -4.09
N LYS A 175 -11.14 21.06 -3.76
CA LYS A 175 -11.59 22.15 -4.64
C LYS A 175 -10.43 23.09 -5.06
N GLU A 176 -9.50 23.33 -4.16
CA GLU A 176 -8.33 24.19 -4.37
C GLU A 176 -7.38 23.62 -5.42
N LEU A 177 -7.34 22.28 -5.56
CA LEU A 177 -6.47 21.61 -6.52
C LEU A 177 -7.09 21.48 -7.92
N GLN A 178 -8.40 21.60 -8.05
CA GLN A 178 -9.09 21.46 -9.35
C GLN A 178 -8.65 22.50 -10.42
N VAL A 179 -8.02 23.60 -9.98
CA VAL A 179 -7.42 24.60 -10.88
C VAL A 179 -6.27 24.02 -11.70
N TYR A 180 -5.63 22.95 -11.20
CA TYR A 180 -4.47 22.32 -11.85
C TYR A 180 -4.82 21.13 -12.76
N GLY A 181 -6.10 20.80 -12.90
CA GLY A 181 -6.59 19.73 -13.75
C GLY A 181 -7.35 18.63 -13.01
N SER A 182 -7.43 17.46 -13.61
CA SER A 182 -8.01 16.27 -12.97
C SER A 182 -7.13 15.75 -11.84
N GLY A 183 -7.69 14.98 -10.91
CA GLY A 183 -6.91 14.36 -9.83
C GLY A 183 -5.74 13.50 -10.34
N MET A 184 -5.89 12.86 -11.51
CA MET A 184 -4.81 12.10 -12.13
C MET A 184 -3.72 13.02 -12.71
N ASP A 185 -4.08 14.17 -13.31
CA ASP A 185 -3.09 15.13 -13.78
C ASP A 185 -2.26 15.67 -12.62
N ILE A 186 -2.92 15.99 -11.50
CA ILE A 186 -2.26 16.48 -10.29
C ILE A 186 -1.31 15.40 -9.74
N TYR A 187 -1.76 14.12 -9.70
CA TYR A 187 -0.92 13.02 -9.25
C TYR A 187 0.33 12.86 -10.13
N ILE A 188 0.19 12.87 -11.45
CA ILE A 188 1.32 12.74 -12.39
C ILE A 188 2.33 13.87 -12.17
N HIS A 189 1.85 15.11 -11.95
CA HIS A 189 2.73 16.24 -11.65
C HIS A 189 3.41 16.15 -10.28
N ALA A 190 2.79 15.46 -9.31
CA ALA A 190 3.37 15.21 -7.99
C ALA A 190 4.39 14.06 -7.97
N MET A 191 4.33 13.13 -8.93
CA MET A 191 5.21 11.93 -8.96
C MET A 191 6.72 12.26 -8.88
N PRO A 192 7.27 13.28 -9.55
CA PRO A 192 8.69 13.64 -9.43
C PRO A 192 9.13 14.05 -8.02
N PHE A 193 8.19 14.35 -7.14
CA PHE A 193 8.45 14.74 -5.75
C PHE A 193 8.32 13.56 -4.76
N ILE A 194 8.02 12.35 -5.23
CA ILE A 194 7.97 11.13 -4.41
C ILE A 194 9.40 10.59 -4.21
N PHE A 195 10.23 11.38 -3.51
CA PHE A 195 11.66 11.10 -3.33
C PHE A 195 11.93 9.76 -2.66
N TYR A 196 11.10 9.35 -1.69
CA TYR A 196 11.25 8.05 -1.03
C TYR A 196 11.16 6.89 -2.03
N GLY A 197 10.14 6.89 -2.87
CA GLY A 197 9.95 5.84 -3.87
C GLY A 197 11.12 5.74 -4.85
N MET A 198 11.58 6.89 -5.37
CA MET A 198 12.74 6.94 -6.27
C MET A 198 14.01 6.45 -5.58
N THR A 199 14.27 6.94 -4.37
CA THR A 199 15.47 6.57 -3.60
C THR A 199 15.46 5.08 -3.26
N ALA A 200 14.32 4.51 -2.85
CA ALA A 200 14.19 3.09 -2.55
C ALA A 200 14.54 2.22 -3.76
N LEU A 201 14.02 2.55 -4.96
CA LEU A 201 14.33 1.81 -6.19
C LEU A 201 15.80 1.91 -6.62
N ILE A 202 16.49 3.01 -6.29
CA ILE A 202 17.92 3.16 -6.57
C ILE A 202 18.76 2.40 -5.54
N VAL A 203 18.38 2.45 -4.27
CA VAL A 203 19.14 1.83 -3.17
C VAL A 203 19.11 0.30 -3.23
N VAL A 204 17.99 -0.31 -3.65
CA VAL A 204 17.85 -1.77 -3.72
C VAL A 204 18.96 -2.42 -4.59
N PRO A 205 19.17 -2.04 -5.85
CA PRO A 205 20.25 -2.61 -6.66
C PRO A 205 21.65 -2.27 -6.12
N LEU A 206 21.84 -1.08 -5.54
CA LEU A 206 23.11 -0.69 -4.93
C LEU A 206 23.44 -1.54 -3.69
N ALA A 207 22.46 -1.75 -2.81
CA ALA A 207 22.65 -2.59 -1.63
C ALA A 207 22.96 -4.05 -2.03
N ASN A 208 22.32 -4.54 -3.10
CA ASN A 208 22.60 -5.87 -3.62
C ASN A 208 24.04 -6.02 -4.17
N SER A 209 24.57 -4.98 -4.80
CA SER A 209 25.95 -5.01 -5.32
C SER A 209 27.03 -4.94 -4.22
N HIS A 210 26.72 -4.29 -3.08
CA HIS A 210 27.69 -4.09 -1.98
C HIS A 210 27.74 -5.22 -0.95
N GLN A 211 26.68 -6.01 -0.78
CA GLN A 211 26.64 -7.09 0.23
C GLN A 211 27.35 -8.37 -0.21
N LEU A 212 27.90 -8.42 -1.40
CA LEU A 212 28.47 -9.61 -2.03
C LEU A 212 29.97 -9.45 -2.33
N MET A 213 30.57 -8.33 -1.92
CA MET A 213 32.02 -8.15 -1.77
C MET A 213 32.45 -8.47 -0.34
#